data_a17f625def6bdf1f381db55abe3403a6
#
_entry.id   a17f625def6bdf1f381db55abe3403a6
#
_cell.length_a   1.000
_cell.length_b   1.000
_cell.length_c   1.000
_cell.angle_alpha   90.00
_cell.angle_beta   90.00
_cell.angle_gamma   90.00
#
_symmetry.space_group_name_H-M   'P 1'
#
loop_
_entity.id
_entity.type
_entity.pdbx_description
1 polymer ?
#
loop_
_entity_poly.entity_id
_entity_poly.type
_entity_poly.pdbx_seq_one_letter_code
_entity_poly.pdbx_strand_id
1 'polypeptide(L)'
;MDPLLSLVAASIAFVGSHFALSHPLRAPLVGALGENGFRAFYSLVALATFVWAVVAFRAVGPSGPVLWYAMGDIGWAMATLVMLVASVLLAGSFVGNPALPAPGATSLAARGPHGVFHVTRHPMMWSFALWAATHLLLSPTARQIVMAGAIGVLALVGAHLQDRKKEGLMGEAWAGWEAQTSYWPRFGRLLRAGPVAWIGGVIIWLAATYGHIHANGMPAGIWRWV
;
A
#
# COMPACT_ATOMS: atom_id res chain seq x y z
N MET A 1 -21.02 -5.40 19.62
CA MET A 1 -19.62 -4.90 19.79
C MET A 1 -19.62 -3.46 19.35
N ASP A 2 -18.95 -2.59 20.10
CA ASP A 2 -18.74 -1.20 19.69
C ASP A 2 -18.09 -1.14 18.30
N PRO A 3 -18.60 -0.31 17.36
CA PRO A 3 -18.08 -0.26 16.00
C PRO A 3 -16.59 0.12 15.90
N LEU A 4 -16.10 1.02 16.76
CA LEU A 4 -14.70 1.40 16.78
C LEU A 4 -13.83 0.24 17.30
N LEU A 5 -14.27 -0.47 18.32
CA LEU A 5 -13.58 -1.67 18.83
C LEU A 5 -13.55 -2.77 17.76
N SER A 6 -14.65 -2.95 17.00
CA SER A 6 -14.68 -3.87 15.86
C SER A 6 -13.67 -3.49 14.79
N LEU A 7 -13.53 -2.19 14.47
CA LEU A 7 -12.54 -1.69 13.52
C LEU A 7 -11.11 -1.93 14.01
N VAL A 8 -10.82 -1.69 15.29
CA VAL A 8 -9.51 -2.01 15.87
C VAL A 8 -9.20 -3.50 15.77
N ALA A 9 -10.14 -4.36 16.15
CA ALA A 9 -9.96 -5.81 16.06
C ALA A 9 -9.73 -6.28 14.62
N ALA A 10 -10.53 -5.78 13.67
CA ALA A 10 -10.38 -6.08 12.25
C ALA A 10 -9.03 -5.61 11.69
N SER A 11 -8.57 -4.42 12.10
CA SER A 11 -7.27 -3.88 11.69
C SER A 11 -6.11 -4.71 12.24
N ILE A 12 -6.19 -5.15 13.50
CA ILE A 12 -5.20 -6.06 14.10
C ILE A 12 -5.22 -7.41 13.37
N ALA A 13 -6.40 -7.95 13.07
CA ALA A 13 -6.53 -9.20 12.33
C ALA A 13 -5.94 -9.07 10.91
N PHE A 14 -6.20 -7.97 10.23
CA PHE A 14 -5.69 -7.69 8.89
C PHE A 14 -4.15 -7.61 8.87
N VAL A 15 -3.56 -6.76 9.70
CA VAL A 15 -2.10 -6.61 9.78
C VAL A 15 -1.43 -7.87 10.32
N GLY A 16 -1.97 -8.42 11.41
CA GLY A 16 -1.42 -9.60 12.07
C GLY A 16 -1.44 -10.83 11.17
N SER A 17 -2.54 -11.08 10.44
CA SER A 17 -2.60 -12.20 9.49
C SER A 17 -1.61 -12.04 8.34
N HIS A 18 -1.42 -10.82 7.81
CA HIS A 18 -0.41 -10.56 6.78
C HIS A 18 1.00 -10.91 7.27
N PHE A 19 1.37 -10.50 8.47
CA PHE A 19 2.70 -10.79 9.00
C PHE A 19 2.83 -12.27 9.38
N ALA A 20 1.85 -12.85 10.06
CA ALA A 20 1.90 -14.24 10.47
C ALA A 20 2.00 -15.20 9.29
N LEU A 21 1.14 -15.01 8.28
CA LEU A 21 1.12 -15.86 7.08
C LEU A 21 2.33 -15.63 6.17
N SER A 22 2.84 -14.40 6.09
CA SER A 22 4.00 -14.11 5.23
C SER A 22 5.33 -14.58 5.79
N HIS A 23 5.45 -14.82 7.11
CA HIS A 23 6.71 -15.10 7.80
C HIS A 23 6.65 -16.42 8.57
N PRO A 24 6.24 -16.48 9.87
CA PRO A 24 6.39 -17.72 10.64
C PRO A 24 5.55 -18.88 10.11
N LEU A 25 4.35 -18.61 9.59
CA LEU A 25 3.44 -19.65 9.11
C LEU A 25 3.60 -19.99 7.64
N ARG A 26 4.42 -19.23 6.88
CA ARG A 26 4.56 -19.45 5.45
C ARG A 26 5.11 -20.84 5.12
N ALA A 27 6.23 -21.21 5.72
CA ALA A 27 6.91 -22.47 5.42
C ALA A 27 6.02 -23.71 5.72
N PRO A 28 5.41 -23.84 6.91
CA PRO A 28 4.53 -24.98 7.20
C PRO A 28 3.29 -25.00 6.32
N LEU A 29 2.69 -23.83 6.00
CA LEU A 29 1.50 -23.78 5.15
C LEU A 29 1.82 -24.09 3.68
N VAL A 30 2.95 -23.63 3.16
CA VAL A 30 3.41 -24.01 1.82
C VAL A 30 3.72 -25.52 1.76
N GLY A 31 4.30 -26.10 2.80
CA GLY A 31 4.52 -27.52 2.90
C GLY A 31 3.22 -28.36 2.87
N ALA A 32 2.15 -27.84 3.50
CA ALA A 32 0.87 -28.54 3.58
C ALA A 32 -0.03 -28.33 2.34
N LEU A 33 -0.06 -27.10 1.77
CA LEU A 33 -1.01 -26.69 0.73
C LEU A 33 -0.38 -26.56 -0.66
N GLY A 34 0.93 -26.63 -0.75
CA GLY A 34 1.68 -26.22 -1.93
C GLY A 34 1.66 -24.69 -2.12
N GLU A 35 2.49 -24.18 -3.01
CA GLU A 35 2.64 -22.72 -3.24
C GLU A 35 1.33 -22.08 -3.74
N ASN A 36 0.59 -22.73 -4.64
CA ASN A 36 -0.67 -22.19 -5.17
C ASN A 36 -1.80 -22.23 -4.14
N GLY A 37 -1.91 -23.32 -3.38
CA GLY A 37 -2.87 -23.45 -2.28
C GLY A 37 -2.62 -22.43 -1.18
N PHE A 38 -1.35 -22.21 -0.83
CA PHE A 38 -0.96 -21.17 0.11
C PHE A 38 -1.36 -19.77 -0.39
N ARG A 39 -1.11 -19.44 -1.67
CA ARG A 39 -1.50 -18.14 -2.24
C ARG A 39 -2.99 -17.90 -2.18
N ALA A 40 -3.80 -18.93 -2.53
CA ALA A 40 -5.25 -18.84 -2.45
C ALA A 40 -5.73 -18.63 -1.01
N PHE A 41 -5.20 -19.41 -0.06
CA PHE A 41 -5.52 -19.27 1.37
C PHE A 41 -5.14 -17.90 1.91
N TYR A 42 -3.91 -17.44 1.61
CA TYR A 42 -3.44 -16.11 2.00
C TYR A 42 -4.37 -15.00 1.47
N SER A 43 -4.73 -15.08 0.18
CA SER A 43 -5.60 -14.08 -0.44
C SER A 43 -7.01 -14.07 0.16
N LEU A 44 -7.57 -15.24 0.50
CA LEU A 44 -8.87 -15.33 1.16
C LEU A 44 -8.85 -14.72 2.56
N VAL A 45 -7.84 -15.01 3.37
CA VAL A 45 -7.69 -14.43 4.71
C VAL A 45 -7.50 -12.91 4.62
N ALA A 46 -6.65 -12.45 3.70
CA ALA A 46 -6.42 -11.02 3.46
C ALA A 46 -7.71 -10.31 3.05
N LEU A 47 -8.46 -10.89 2.11
CA LEU A 47 -9.74 -10.33 1.65
C LEU A 47 -10.78 -10.31 2.78
N ALA A 48 -10.94 -11.40 3.52
CA ALA A 48 -11.92 -11.50 4.59
C ALA A 48 -11.66 -10.48 5.71
N THR A 49 -10.40 -10.35 6.14
CA THR A 49 -10.00 -9.39 7.18
C THR A 49 -10.10 -7.95 6.69
N PHE A 50 -9.78 -7.68 5.43
CA PHE A 50 -9.95 -6.36 4.81
C PHE A 50 -11.43 -5.97 4.69
N VAL A 51 -12.28 -6.87 4.20
CA VAL A 51 -13.74 -6.64 4.12
C VAL A 51 -14.32 -6.36 5.51
N TRP A 52 -13.92 -7.13 6.53
CA TRP A 52 -14.32 -6.84 7.90
C TRP A 52 -13.88 -5.44 8.34
N ALA A 53 -12.64 -5.03 8.08
CA ALA A 53 -12.15 -3.70 8.41
C ALA A 53 -12.96 -2.59 7.69
N VAL A 54 -13.29 -2.78 6.41
CA VAL A 54 -14.09 -1.81 5.63
C VAL A 54 -15.53 -1.73 6.17
N VAL A 55 -16.16 -2.86 6.49
CA VAL A 55 -17.51 -2.88 7.08
C VAL A 55 -17.53 -2.19 8.45
N ALA A 56 -16.54 -2.51 9.30
CA ALA A 56 -16.41 -1.87 10.61
C ALA A 56 -16.12 -0.36 10.48
N PHE A 57 -15.26 0.06 9.54
CA PHE A 57 -14.98 1.47 9.27
C PHE A 57 -16.26 2.24 8.88
N ARG A 58 -17.10 1.64 8.03
CA ARG A 58 -18.39 2.24 7.65
C ARG A 58 -19.35 2.29 8.83
N ALA A 59 -19.38 1.28 9.68
CA ALA A 59 -20.23 1.23 10.86
C ALA A 59 -19.89 2.29 11.92
N VAL A 60 -18.60 2.68 12.05
CA VAL A 60 -18.21 3.82 12.90
C VAL A 60 -18.80 5.13 12.39
N GLY A 61 -19.04 5.27 11.10
CA GLY A 61 -19.56 6.50 10.49
C GLY A 61 -18.54 7.64 10.44
N PRO A 62 -18.90 8.77 9.81
CA PRO A 62 -18.02 9.93 9.66
C PRO A 62 -17.96 10.82 10.91
N SER A 63 -18.88 10.61 11.87
CA SER A 63 -19.02 11.42 13.08
C SER A 63 -17.89 11.16 14.07
N GLY A 64 -17.46 12.20 14.77
CA GLY A 64 -16.45 12.11 15.81
C GLY A 64 -15.57 13.36 15.85
N PRO A 65 -14.83 13.57 16.95
CA PRO A 65 -13.93 14.70 17.07
C PRO A 65 -12.80 14.59 16.03
N VAL A 66 -12.48 15.71 15.42
CA VAL A 66 -11.28 15.91 14.63
C VAL A 66 -10.15 16.23 15.59
N LEU A 67 -9.08 15.43 15.59
CA LEU A 67 -8.01 15.56 16.57
C LEU A 67 -7.01 16.67 16.25
N TRP A 68 -6.92 17.07 14.98
CA TRP A 68 -6.18 18.24 14.51
C TRP A 68 -6.80 18.79 13.23
N TYR A 69 -6.52 20.04 12.92
CA TYR A 69 -7.01 20.66 11.71
C TYR A 69 -5.99 20.48 10.58
N ALA A 70 -6.47 20.06 9.42
CA ALA A 70 -5.69 20.08 8.19
C ALA A 70 -5.36 21.54 7.80
N MET A 71 -4.28 21.69 7.00
CA MET A 71 -3.81 23.02 6.56
C MET A 71 -4.72 23.69 5.49
N GLY A 72 -6.03 23.51 5.58
CA GLY A 72 -6.97 24.07 4.61
C GLY A 72 -6.66 23.68 3.16
N ASP A 73 -6.79 24.63 2.25
CA ASP A 73 -6.55 24.37 0.81
C ASP A 73 -5.11 24.01 0.49
N ILE A 74 -4.13 24.48 1.27
CA ILE A 74 -2.72 24.08 1.12
C ILE A 74 -2.58 22.58 1.39
N GLY A 75 -3.18 22.09 2.48
CA GLY A 75 -3.16 20.66 2.79
C GLY A 75 -3.81 19.81 1.69
N TRP A 76 -4.93 20.27 1.14
CA TRP A 76 -5.60 19.61 0.04
C TRP A 76 -4.79 19.62 -1.26
N ALA A 77 -4.14 20.73 -1.60
CA ALA A 77 -3.27 20.82 -2.77
C ALA A 77 -2.07 19.86 -2.64
N MET A 78 -1.43 19.84 -1.46
CA MET A 78 -0.35 18.89 -1.18
C MET A 78 -0.83 17.43 -1.29
N ALA A 79 -1.98 17.11 -0.70
CA ALA A 79 -2.57 15.78 -0.79
C ALA A 79 -2.89 15.37 -2.22
N THR A 80 -3.39 16.28 -3.04
CA THR A 80 -3.67 16.07 -4.46
C THR A 80 -2.41 15.61 -5.21
N LEU A 81 -1.29 16.28 -4.99
CA LEU A 81 0.00 15.94 -5.59
C LEU A 81 0.58 14.64 -5.02
N VAL A 82 0.56 14.47 -3.71
CA VAL A 82 1.08 13.25 -3.05
C VAL A 82 0.30 12.03 -3.51
N MET A 83 -1.02 12.12 -3.64
CA MET A 83 -1.84 11.02 -4.11
C MET A 83 -1.63 10.69 -5.59
N LEU A 84 -1.32 11.69 -6.44
CA LEU A 84 -0.88 11.44 -7.81
C LEU A 84 0.42 10.62 -7.83
N VAL A 85 1.42 11.04 -7.04
CA VAL A 85 2.69 10.31 -6.91
C VAL A 85 2.46 8.89 -6.39
N ALA A 86 1.63 8.72 -5.36
CA ALA A 86 1.26 7.41 -4.83
C ALA A 86 0.63 6.51 -5.90
N SER A 87 -0.26 7.06 -6.73
CA SER A 87 -0.91 6.32 -7.81
C SER A 87 0.07 5.93 -8.93
N VAL A 88 1.05 6.78 -9.25
CA VAL A 88 2.13 6.46 -10.21
C VAL A 88 3.00 5.31 -9.67
N LEU A 89 3.38 5.35 -8.39
CA LEU A 89 4.12 4.27 -7.75
C LEU A 89 3.31 2.97 -7.74
N LEU A 90 2.02 3.04 -7.45
CA LEU A 90 1.15 1.87 -7.47
C LEU A 90 1.05 1.26 -8.86
N ALA A 91 0.72 2.06 -9.87
CA ALA A 91 0.60 1.58 -11.25
C ALA A 91 1.90 0.93 -11.75
N GLY A 92 3.02 1.60 -11.55
CA GLY A 92 4.33 1.08 -11.96
C GLY A 92 4.77 -0.17 -11.19
N SER A 93 4.26 -0.37 -9.97
CA SER A 93 4.63 -1.52 -9.13
C SER A 93 4.15 -2.87 -9.70
N PHE A 94 3.23 -2.87 -10.64
CA PHE A 94 2.77 -4.10 -11.31
C PHE A 94 3.63 -4.48 -12.52
N VAL A 95 4.56 -3.63 -12.93
CA VAL A 95 5.40 -3.86 -14.12
C VAL A 95 6.77 -4.38 -13.72
N GLY A 96 7.04 -5.66 -13.94
CA GLY A 96 8.36 -6.26 -13.72
C GLY A 96 8.86 -6.21 -12.28
N ASN A 97 7.99 -6.37 -11.30
CA ASN A 97 8.32 -6.28 -9.87
C ASN A 97 8.91 -7.60 -9.33
N PRO A 98 10.20 -7.67 -8.98
CA PRO A 98 10.81 -8.88 -8.45
C PRO A 98 10.35 -9.22 -7.02
N ALA A 99 9.74 -8.26 -6.32
CA ALA A 99 9.20 -8.49 -4.99
C ALA A 99 7.87 -9.27 -5.01
N LEU A 100 7.12 -9.23 -6.13
CA LEU A 100 5.90 -10.01 -6.27
C LEU A 100 6.22 -11.52 -6.42
N PRO A 101 5.31 -12.40 -5.96
CA PRO A 101 5.46 -13.84 -6.12
C PRO A 101 5.13 -14.25 -7.57
N ALA A 102 6.11 -14.17 -8.46
CA ALA A 102 5.96 -14.53 -9.86
C ALA A 102 7.11 -15.45 -10.32
N PRO A 103 6.86 -16.36 -11.29
CA PRO A 103 7.94 -17.04 -11.98
C PRO A 103 8.90 -16.02 -12.58
N GLY A 104 10.22 -16.27 -12.46
CA GLY A 104 11.24 -15.38 -13.01
C GLY A 104 11.57 -14.14 -12.16
N ALA A 105 11.11 -14.05 -10.90
CA ALA A 105 11.45 -12.94 -9.99
C ALA A 105 12.97 -12.73 -9.86
N THR A 106 13.76 -13.79 -9.78
CA THR A 106 15.23 -13.75 -9.74
C THR A 106 15.82 -13.13 -11.01
N SER A 107 15.31 -13.52 -12.18
CA SER A 107 15.74 -12.94 -13.46
C SER A 107 15.37 -11.47 -13.60
N LEU A 108 14.22 -11.08 -13.04
CA LEU A 108 13.79 -9.67 -12.99
C LEU A 108 14.72 -8.84 -12.11
N ALA A 109 15.08 -9.35 -10.93
CA ALA A 109 16.04 -8.68 -10.05
C ALA A 109 17.41 -8.50 -10.71
N ALA A 110 17.89 -9.50 -11.44
CA ALA A 110 19.18 -9.46 -12.14
C ALA A 110 19.24 -8.45 -13.29
N ARG A 111 18.09 -8.02 -13.86
CA ARG A 111 18.05 -7.01 -14.93
C ARG A 111 18.31 -5.58 -14.46
N GLY A 112 18.33 -5.36 -13.14
CA GLY A 112 18.48 -4.03 -12.55
C GLY A 112 17.21 -3.17 -12.57
N PRO A 113 17.29 -1.96 -11.95
CA PRO A 113 16.14 -1.10 -11.77
C PRO A 113 15.63 -0.51 -13.08
N HIS A 114 14.30 -0.46 -13.19
CA HIS A 114 13.57 0.15 -14.31
C HIS A 114 12.30 0.83 -13.77
N GLY A 115 11.72 1.74 -14.55
CA GLY A 115 10.48 2.40 -14.20
C GLY A 115 10.49 2.98 -12.79
N VAL A 116 9.46 2.70 -12.00
CA VAL A 116 9.30 3.18 -10.60
C VAL A 116 10.38 2.64 -9.65
N PHE A 117 11.10 1.57 -10.03
CA PHE A 117 12.17 1.01 -9.20
C PHE A 117 13.43 1.89 -9.17
N HIS A 118 13.53 2.89 -10.03
CA HIS A 118 14.50 3.98 -9.86
C HIS A 118 14.17 4.89 -8.67
N VAL A 119 12.89 4.95 -8.28
CA VAL A 119 12.43 5.74 -7.12
C VAL A 119 12.62 4.94 -5.84
N THR A 120 12.09 3.74 -5.78
CA THR A 120 12.20 2.84 -4.60
C THR A 120 12.02 1.39 -5.03
N ARG A 121 12.63 0.44 -4.29
CA ARG A 121 12.40 -0.99 -4.54
C ARG A 121 11.05 -1.50 -4.02
N HIS A 122 10.34 -0.70 -3.22
CA HIS A 122 9.01 -1.00 -2.66
C HIS A 122 7.92 -0.03 -3.12
N PRO A 123 7.72 0.18 -4.45
CA PRO A 123 6.80 1.23 -4.94
C PRO A 123 5.36 1.03 -4.48
N MET A 124 4.85 -0.22 -4.40
CA MET A 124 3.52 -0.52 -3.89
C MET A 124 3.38 -0.15 -2.41
N MET A 125 4.36 -0.53 -1.59
CA MET A 125 4.33 -0.25 -0.15
C MET A 125 4.40 1.25 0.12
N TRP A 126 5.26 1.97 -0.59
CA TRP A 126 5.33 3.42 -0.48
C TRP A 126 4.08 4.13 -1.00
N SER A 127 3.41 3.59 -2.00
CA SER A 127 2.09 4.08 -2.42
C SER A 127 1.08 4.04 -1.27
N PHE A 128 0.97 2.90 -0.58
CA PHE A 128 0.09 2.76 0.58
C PHE A 128 0.53 3.60 1.79
N ALA A 129 1.83 3.75 2.02
CA ALA A 129 2.35 4.61 3.08
C ALA A 129 2.01 6.09 2.83
N LEU A 130 2.16 6.57 1.59
CA LEU A 130 1.76 7.92 1.19
C LEU A 130 0.26 8.13 1.29
N TRP A 131 -0.54 7.13 0.89
CA TRP A 131 -1.98 7.12 1.08
C TRP A 131 -2.35 7.26 2.57
N ALA A 132 -1.74 6.44 3.42
CA ALA A 132 -1.99 6.48 4.86
C ALA A 132 -1.63 7.84 5.47
N ALA A 133 -0.45 8.36 5.17
CA ALA A 133 0.00 9.66 5.66
C ALA A 133 -0.93 10.80 5.22
N THR A 134 -1.37 10.79 3.95
CA THR A 134 -2.30 11.80 3.40
C THR A 134 -3.65 11.76 4.13
N HIS A 135 -4.20 10.57 4.35
CA HIS A 135 -5.49 10.41 5.02
C HIS A 135 -5.43 10.74 6.51
N LEU A 136 -4.32 10.41 7.18
CA LEU A 136 -4.08 10.85 8.56
C LEU A 136 -3.99 12.37 8.67
N LEU A 137 -3.30 13.01 7.73
CA LEU A 137 -3.13 14.46 7.74
C LEU A 137 -4.46 15.20 7.53
N LEU A 138 -5.27 14.77 6.55
CA LEU A 138 -6.47 15.51 6.14
C LEU A 138 -7.73 15.15 6.92
N SER A 139 -7.82 13.95 7.47
CA SER A 139 -9.03 13.45 8.13
C SER A 139 -8.70 12.72 9.45
N PRO A 140 -8.19 13.45 10.46
CA PRO A 140 -7.70 12.84 11.71
C PRO A 140 -8.85 12.50 12.66
N THR A 141 -9.77 11.65 12.22
CA THR A 141 -10.80 11.04 13.07
C THR A 141 -10.34 9.71 13.63
N ALA A 142 -10.92 9.25 14.74
CA ALA A 142 -10.52 7.98 15.36
C ALA A 142 -10.57 6.80 14.37
N ARG A 143 -11.64 6.69 13.57
CA ARG A 143 -11.74 5.63 12.56
C ARG A 143 -10.65 5.70 11.49
N GLN A 144 -10.29 6.93 11.07
CA GLN A 144 -9.28 7.14 10.03
C GLN A 144 -7.89 6.82 10.57
N ILE A 145 -7.61 7.18 11.82
CA ILE A 145 -6.34 6.86 12.47
C ILE A 145 -6.15 5.35 12.58
N VAL A 146 -7.18 4.62 12.98
CA VAL A 146 -7.11 3.15 13.07
C VAL A 146 -6.88 2.54 11.69
N MET A 147 -7.68 2.89 10.69
CA MET A 147 -7.58 2.29 9.35
C MET A 147 -6.28 2.69 8.63
N ALA A 148 -6.01 3.99 8.54
CA ALA A 148 -4.82 4.47 7.85
C ALA A 148 -3.54 4.11 8.61
N GLY A 149 -3.57 4.12 9.95
CA GLY A 149 -2.46 3.63 10.77
C GLY A 149 -2.15 2.16 10.51
N ALA A 150 -3.17 1.30 10.46
CA ALA A 150 -2.99 -0.12 10.15
C ALA A 150 -2.38 -0.34 8.75
N ILE A 151 -2.89 0.37 7.73
CA ILE A 151 -2.35 0.29 6.36
C ILE A 151 -0.91 0.83 6.31
N GLY A 152 -0.63 1.94 7.00
CA GLY A 152 0.72 2.51 7.07
C GLY A 152 1.73 1.57 7.74
N VAL A 153 1.34 0.94 8.85
CA VAL A 153 2.16 -0.08 9.54
C VAL A 153 2.39 -1.28 8.62
N LEU A 154 1.33 -1.80 7.99
CA LEU A 154 1.46 -2.92 7.06
C LEU A 154 2.40 -2.59 5.91
N ALA A 155 2.30 -1.39 5.35
CA ALA A 155 3.14 -0.95 4.25
C ALA A 155 4.61 -0.81 4.65
N LEU A 156 4.92 -0.06 5.70
CA LEU A 156 6.31 0.23 6.07
C LEU A 156 7.02 -0.96 6.71
N VAL A 157 6.38 -1.61 7.70
CA VAL A 157 6.94 -2.82 8.30
C VAL A 157 6.96 -3.98 7.30
N GLY A 158 5.90 -4.08 6.48
CA GLY A 158 5.81 -5.08 5.42
C GLY A 158 6.91 -4.93 4.37
N ALA A 159 7.29 -3.70 3.98
CA ALA A 159 8.42 -3.45 3.07
C ALA A 159 9.74 -3.98 3.66
N HIS A 160 10.01 -3.68 4.93
CA HIS A 160 11.21 -4.16 5.63
C HIS A 160 11.23 -5.69 5.73
N LEU A 161 10.13 -6.29 6.15
CA LEU A 161 10.01 -7.73 6.27
C LEU A 161 10.06 -8.43 4.90
N GLN A 162 9.62 -7.77 3.82
CA GLN A 162 9.72 -8.28 2.46
C GLN A 162 11.18 -8.38 2.01
N ASP A 163 12.04 -7.41 2.33
CA ASP A 163 13.48 -7.49 2.07
C ASP A 163 14.07 -8.73 2.74
N ARG A 164 13.86 -8.90 4.05
CA ARG A 164 14.36 -10.06 4.79
C ARG A 164 13.90 -11.38 4.21
N LYS A 165 12.63 -11.47 3.82
CA LYS A 165 12.10 -12.66 3.17
C LYS A 165 12.75 -12.92 1.81
N LYS A 166 12.95 -11.87 1.01
CA LYS A 166 13.55 -12.00 -0.32
C LYS A 166 15.04 -12.29 -0.28
N GLU A 167 15.77 -11.75 0.69
CA GLU A 167 17.16 -12.16 0.99
C GLU A 167 17.24 -13.68 1.19
N GLY A 168 16.37 -14.25 2.02
CA GLY A 168 16.34 -15.68 2.27
C GLY A 168 15.91 -16.54 1.06
N LEU A 169 15.02 -16.03 0.19
CA LEU A 169 14.47 -16.76 -0.94
C LEU A 169 15.32 -16.63 -2.23
N MET A 170 16.00 -15.50 -2.42
CA MET A 170 16.66 -15.14 -3.68
C MET A 170 18.19 -14.94 -3.52
N GLY A 171 18.68 -14.85 -2.28
CA GLY A 171 20.11 -14.74 -1.98
C GLY A 171 20.79 -13.58 -2.71
N GLU A 172 21.88 -13.88 -3.42
CA GLU A 172 22.69 -12.88 -4.15
C GLU A 172 21.91 -12.05 -5.17
N ALA A 173 20.88 -12.62 -5.78
CA ALA A 173 20.06 -11.87 -6.75
C ALA A 173 19.29 -10.73 -6.07
N TRP A 174 18.83 -10.95 -4.82
CA TRP A 174 18.18 -9.87 -4.05
C TRP A 174 19.21 -8.88 -3.51
N ALA A 175 20.35 -9.31 -3.03
CA ALA A 175 21.43 -8.44 -2.61
C ALA A 175 21.90 -7.52 -3.75
N GLY A 176 22.03 -8.04 -4.96
CA GLY A 176 22.32 -7.23 -6.16
C GLY A 176 21.24 -6.23 -6.50
N TRP A 177 19.96 -6.58 -6.30
CA TRP A 177 18.83 -5.68 -6.47
C TRP A 177 18.84 -4.56 -5.42
N GLU A 178 19.09 -4.88 -4.16
CA GLU A 178 19.20 -3.90 -3.07
C GLU A 178 20.33 -2.89 -3.31
N ALA A 179 21.48 -3.37 -3.75
CA ALA A 179 22.65 -2.51 -4.05
C ALA A 179 22.36 -1.45 -5.13
N GLN A 180 21.45 -1.77 -6.08
CA GLN A 180 21.13 -0.88 -7.20
C GLN A 180 19.89 -0.01 -6.95
N THR A 181 19.09 -0.32 -5.93
CA THR A 181 17.81 0.33 -5.63
C THR A 181 17.84 1.05 -4.29
N SER A 182 16.73 1.65 -3.89
CA SER A 182 16.62 2.31 -2.58
C SER A 182 15.39 1.82 -1.84
N TYR A 183 15.52 1.58 -0.55
CA TYR A 183 14.36 1.42 0.32
C TYR A 183 13.56 2.72 0.38
N TRP A 184 14.22 3.82 0.72
CA TRP A 184 13.59 5.14 0.80
C TRP A 184 13.37 5.75 -0.58
N PRO A 185 12.19 6.37 -0.82
CA PRO A 185 11.88 6.97 -2.11
C PRO A 185 12.84 8.10 -2.49
N ARG A 186 13.42 8.00 -3.67
CA ARG A 186 14.20 9.06 -4.31
C ARG A 186 13.30 9.83 -5.27
N PHE A 187 12.41 10.67 -4.74
CA PHE A 187 11.38 11.37 -5.54
C PHE A 187 11.96 12.21 -6.70
N GLY A 188 13.18 12.71 -6.60
CA GLY A 188 13.87 13.37 -7.72
C GLY A 188 14.06 12.48 -8.97
N ARG A 189 13.85 11.15 -8.84
CA ARG A 189 13.90 10.21 -9.97
C ARG A 189 12.52 9.85 -10.53
N LEU A 190 11.46 10.50 -10.08
CA LEU A 190 10.08 10.14 -10.43
C LEU A 190 9.82 10.21 -11.95
N LEU A 191 10.46 11.12 -12.67
CA LEU A 191 10.38 11.21 -14.14
C LEU A 191 10.88 9.94 -14.84
N ARG A 192 11.69 9.12 -14.18
CA ARG A 192 12.17 7.83 -14.71
C ARG A 192 11.15 6.69 -14.53
N ALA A 193 9.99 6.96 -13.91
CA ALA A 193 8.93 5.97 -13.73
C ALA A 193 8.40 5.39 -15.05
N GLY A 194 8.56 6.12 -16.14
CA GLY A 194 8.16 5.70 -17.47
C GLY A 194 6.67 5.93 -17.78
N PRO A 195 6.30 5.92 -19.08
CA PRO A 195 4.96 6.33 -19.51
C PRO A 195 3.85 5.41 -18.97
N VAL A 196 4.07 4.11 -18.87
CA VAL A 196 3.07 3.15 -18.37
C VAL A 196 2.69 3.47 -16.93
N ALA A 197 3.67 3.77 -16.07
CA ALA A 197 3.40 4.13 -14.68
C ALA A 197 2.68 5.47 -14.57
N TRP A 198 3.04 6.46 -15.39
CA TRP A 198 2.40 7.77 -15.41
C TRP A 198 0.96 7.69 -15.92
N ILE A 199 0.73 7.05 -17.07
CA ILE A 199 -0.62 6.92 -17.64
C ILE A 199 -1.51 6.12 -16.67
N GLY A 200 -1.05 4.95 -16.23
CA GLY A 200 -1.79 4.13 -15.28
C GLY A 200 -2.03 4.85 -13.95
N GLY A 201 -1.02 5.57 -13.44
CA GLY A 201 -1.12 6.35 -12.21
C GLY A 201 -2.15 7.48 -12.31
N VAL A 202 -2.17 8.23 -13.40
CA VAL A 202 -3.18 9.28 -13.65
C VAL A 202 -4.58 8.68 -13.72
N ILE A 203 -4.75 7.56 -14.43
CA ILE A 203 -6.06 6.88 -14.52
C ILE A 203 -6.53 6.44 -13.13
N ILE A 204 -5.68 5.77 -12.35
CA ILE A 204 -6.00 5.33 -10.99
C ILE A 204 -6.33 6.54 -10.10
N TRP A 205 -5.54 7.60 -10.18
CA TRP A 205 -5.73 8.80 -9.39
C TRP A 205 -7.06 9.49 -9.71
N LEU A 206 -7.39 9.68 -10.99
CA LEU A 206 -8.66 10.28 -11.41
C LEU A 206 -9.84 9.41 -10.98
N ALA A 207 -9.79 8.11 -11.19
CA ALA A 207 -10.85 7.18 -10.81
C ALA A 207 -11.06 7.13 -9.29
N ALA A 208 -9.97 7.03 -8.51
CA ALA A 208 -10.04 6.96 -7.05
C ALA A 208 -10.55 8.28 -6.45
N THR A 209 -10.06 9.42 -6.91
CA THR A 209 -10.49 10.73 -6.42
C THR A 209 -11.93 11.07 -6.84
N TYR A 210 -12.36 10.67 -8.05
CA TYR A 210 -13.77 10.74 -8.46
C TYR A 210 -14.66 9.84 -7.59
N GLY A 211 -14.19 8.64 -7.28
CA GLY A 211 -14.89 7.72 -6.39
C GLY A 211 -15.15 8.29 -4.99
N HIS A 212 -14.33 9.22 -4.49
CA HIS A 212 -14.56 9.91 -3.23
C HIS A 212 -15.88 10.69 -3.19
N ILE A 213 -16.30 11.27 -4.31
CA ILE A 213 -17.57 12.00 -4.43
C ILE A 213 -18.74 11.05 -4.11
N HIS A 214 -18.72 9.85 -4.71
CA HIS A 214 -19.79 8.86 -4.52
C HIS A 214 -19.72 8.11 -3.19
N ALA A 215 -18.50 7.88 -2.68
CA ALA A 215 -18.30 7.12 -1.44
C ALA A 215 -18.55 7.96 -0.18
N ASN A 216 -18.18 9.24 -0.20
CA ASN A 216 -18.13 10.10 0.99
C ASN A 216 -18.82 11.45 0.79
N GLY A 217 -19.35 11.77 -0.41
CA GLY A 217 -19.90 13.08 -0.75
C GLY A 217 -18.86 14.21 -0.76
N MET A 218 -17.56 13.88 -0.78
CA MET A 218 -16.48 14.84 -0.65
C MET A 218 -15.60 14.81 -1.90
N PRO A 219 -15.52 15.91 -2.67
CA PRO A 219 -14.60 16.00 -3.79
C PRO A 219 -13.15 16.00 -3.30
N ALA A 220 -12.31 15.20 -3.96
CA ALA A 220 -10.88 15.03 -3.68
C ALA A 220 -10.07 15.15 -4.98
N GLY A 221 -8.76 15.32 -4.85
CA GLY A 221 -7.90 15.49 -6.02
C GLY A 221 -8.28 16.72 -6.83
N ILE A 222 -8.23 16.60 -8.17
CA ILE A 222 -8.59 17.70 -9.07
C ILE A 222 -10.07 18.13 -8.94
N TRP A 223 -10.96 17.20 -8.61
CA TRP A 223 -12.40 17.45 -8.49
C TRP A 223 -12.79 18.43 -7.38
N ARG A 224 -11.85 18.73 -6.50
CA ARG A 224 -12.04 19.78 -5.48
C ARG A 224 -11.93 21.20 -6.06
N TRP A 225 -11.26 21.32 -7.20
CA TRP A 225 -10.84 22.61 -7.77
C TRP A 225 -11.58 22.98 -9.06
N VAL A 226 -12.42 22.08 -9.55
CA VAL A 226 -13.22 22.24 -10.78
C VAL A 226 -14.70 22.13 -10.55
#